data_86ea5405147badd09421e31d075dfe1a
#
_entry.id   86ea5405147badd09421e31d075dfe1a
#
_cell.length_a   1.000
_cell.length_b   1.000
_cell.length_c   1.000
_cell.angle_alpha   90.00
_cell.angle_beta   90.00
_cell.angle_gamma   90.00
#
_symmetry.space_group_name_H-M   'P 1'
#
loop_
_entity.id
_entity.type
_entity.pdbx_description
1 polymer ?
#
loop_
_entity_poly.entity_id
_entity_poly.type
_entity_poly.pdbx_seq_one_letter_code
_entity_poly.pdbx_strand_id
1 'polypeptide(L)'
;SGNDSTSNLQDWGIPWANLKGVFYTHLHSDHIAELADVHLQSWIVGGRKEKLKVYGPKGVDLLTAGIEMAYSQDYIFRNKHHGESIASSDAAGFDTKVITENNKVVIDENGLKITSFEVLHYPVEPSLAFKIEYKGRSIIISGDTIFSDDLLQQSMNVDVLFHEVMNIGLLESMRKGAKAVGNDVIDIVLFDVQ
;
A
#
# COMPACT_ATOMS: atom_id res chain seq x y z
N SER A 1 2.86 -1.19 0.31
CA SER A 1 4.14 -1.88 0.05
C SER A 1 4.70 -1.49 -1.32
N GLY A 2 4.94 -0.20 -1.51
CA GLY A 2 5.66 0.33 -2.65
C GLY A 2 7.15 0.02 -2.59
N ASN A 3 7.92 0.63 -3.50
CA ASN A 3 9.36 0.45 -3.59
C ASN A 3 10.07 0.71 -2.24
N ASP A 4 11.07 -0.10 -1.94
CA ASP A 4 11.89 -0.05 -0.72
C ASP A 4 11.14 -0.32 0.60
N SER A 5 9.87 -0.75 0.56
CA SER A 5 9.10 -1.05 1.78
C SER A 5 9.75 -2.12 2.63
N THR A 6 10.26 -3.17 2.01
CA THR A 6 10.92 -4.29 2.68
C THR A 6 12.23 -3.85 3.32
N SER A 7 13.08 -3.16 2.56
CA SER A 7 14.35 -2.61 3.04
C SER A 7 14.15 -1.64 4.20
N ASN A 8 13.22 -0.71 4.08
CA ASN A 8 12.92 0.27 5.13
C ASN A 8 12.42 -0.40 6.42
N LEU A 9 11.51 -1.37 6.34
CA LEU A 9 11.05 -2.10 7.52
C LEU A 9 12.20 -2.84 8.22
N GLN A 10 13.11 -3.41 7.43
CA GLN A 10 14.27 -4.12 7.92
C GLN A 10 15.29 -3.16 8.58
N ASP A 11 15.60 -2.05 7.93
CA ASP A 11 16.54 -1.03 8.43
C ASP A 11 16.04 -0.36 9.70
N TRP A 12 14.73 -0.18 9.82
CA TRP A 12 14.09 0.34 11.03
C TRP A 12 13.92 -0.70 12.14
N GLY A 13 14.33 -1.94 11.89
CA GLY A 13 14.25 -3.01 12.87
C GLY A 13 12.82 -3.39 13.26
N ILE A 14 11.84 -3.20 12.35
CA ILE A 14 10.46 -3.57 12.61
C ILE A 14 10.34 -5.10 12.51
N PRO A 15 9.96 -5.79 13.60
CA PRO A 15 9.85 -7.25 13.56
C PRO A 15 8.72 -7.69 12.62
N TRP A 16 9.04 -8.54 11.65
CA TRP A 16 8.08 -9.09 10.69
C TRP A 16 6.87 -9.78 11.31
N ALA A 17 7.08 -10.42 12.49
CA ALA A 17 6.00 -11.03 13.26
C ALA A 17 4.92 -10.02 13.73
N ASN A 18 5.27 -8.74 13.82
CA ASN A 18 4.36 -7.69 14.25
C ASN A 18 3.49 -7.12 13.13
N LEU A 19 3.81 -7.44 11.88
CA LEU A 19 3.02 -6.97 10.73
C LEU A 19 1.62 -7.60 10.78
N LYS A 20 0.58 -6.80 10.93
CA LYS A 20 -0.81 -7.25 11.05
C LYS A 20 -1.60 -7.18 9.74
N GLY A 21 -1.16 -6.34 8.81
CA GLY A 21 -1.81 -6.19 7.51
C GLY A 21 -1.14 -5.15 6.65
N VAL A 22 -1.54 -5.10 5.40
CA VAL A 22 -1.13 -4.11 4.40
C VAL A 22 -2.38 -3.40 3.88
N PHE A 23 -2.29 -2.09 3.72
CA PHE A 23 -3.37 -1.25 3.22
C PHE A 23 -2.93 -0.56 1.94
N TYR A 24 -3.71 -0.72 0.88
CA TYR A 24 -3.47 -0.06 -0.40
C TYR A 24 -4.42 1.09 -0.62
N THR A 25 -3.87 2.24 -0.91
CA THR A 25 -4.64 3.42 -1.33
C THR A 25 -5.15 3.21 -2.75
N HIS A 26 -4.29 2.77 -3.63
CA HIS A 26 -4.60 2.43 -5.03
C HIS A 26 -3.58 1.41 -5.58
N LEU A 27 -3.71 1.02 -6.84
CA LEU A 27 -2.98 -0.12 -7.39
C LEU A 27 -1.97 0.27 -8.49
N HIS A 28 -1.41 1.47 -8.47
CA HIS A 28 -0.24 1.77 -9.30
C HIS A 28 0.93 0.87 -8.89
N SER A 29 1.76 0.52 -9.85
CA SER A 29 2.84 -0.45 -9.67
C SER A 29 3.86 -0.06 -8.60
N ASP A 30 4.18 1.22 -8.48
CA ASP A 30 5.10 1.76 -7.48
C ASP A 30 4.54 1.69 -6.05
N HIS A 31 3.22 1.55 -5.88
CA HIS A 31 2.58 1.35 -4.58
C HIS A 31 2.44 -0.11 -4.17
N ILE A 32 2.45 -1.04 -5.14
CA ILE A 32 2.20 -2.48 -4.90
C ILE A 32 3.40 -3.38 -5.13
N ALA A 33 4.52 -2.83 -5.62
CA ALA A 33 5.68 -3.58 -6.16
C ALA A 33 6.24 -4.65 -5.20
N GLU A 34 6.23 -4.40 -3.89
CA GLU A 34 6.89 -5.27 -2.92
C GLU A 34 5.93 -6.12 -2.06
N LEU A 35 4.64 -6.22 -2.43
CA LEU A 35 3.71 -7.05 -1.66
C LEU A 35 4.18 -8.50 -1.53
N ALA A 36 4.71 -9.05 -2.60
CA ALA A 36 5.21 -10.44 -2.62
C ALA A 36 6.36 -10.62 -1.63
N ASP A 37 7.31 -9.70 -1.60
CA ASP A 37 8.45 -9.77 -0.68
C ASP A 37 8.02 -9.53 0.77
N VAL A 38 7.21 -8.51 1.04
CA VAL A 38 6.62 -8.26 2.37
C VAL A 38 5.88 -9.50 2.89
N HIS A 39 5.13 -10.19 2.01
CA HIS A 39 4.48 -11.44 2.36
C HIS A 39 5.49 -12.52 2.73
N LEU A 40 6.49 -12.77 1.88
CA LEU A 40 7.50 -13.80 2.12
C LEU A 40 8.29 -13.55 3.40
N GLN A 41 8.72 -12.32 3.66
CA GLN A 41 9.43 -11.97 4.89
C GLN A 41 8.54 -12.18 6.12
N SER A 42 7.29 -11.73 6.09
CA SER A 42 6.37 -11.90 7.22
C SER A 42 5.99 -13.37 7.45
N TRP A 43 5.89 -14.17 6.39
CA TRP A 43 5.58 -15.59 6.48
C TRP A 43 6.76 -16.39 7.02
N ILE A 44 7.94 -16.28 6.40
CA ILE A 44 9.10 -17.12 6.70
C ILE A 44 9.89 -16.55 7.89
N VAL A 45 10.32 -15.28 7.82
CA VAL A 45 11.13 -14.66 8.88
C VAL A 45 10.28 -14.29 10.09
N GLY A 46 9.06 -13.81 9.85
CA GLY A 46 8.10 -13.48 10.90
C GLY A 46 7.42 -14.69 11.55
N GLY A 47 7.50 -15.86 10.91
CA GLY A 47 6.90 -17.09 11.44
C GLY A 47 5.37 -17.04 11.53
N ARG A 48 4.73 -16.31 10.62
CA ARG A 48 3.28 -16.11 10.56
C ARG A 48 2.54 -17.45 10.52
N LYS A 49 1.42 -17.54 11.24
CA LYS A 49 0.56 -18.73 11.30
C LYS A 49 -0.81 -18.54 10.61
N GLU A 50 -1.06 -17.35 10.13
CA GLU A 50 -2.29 -16.98 9.42
C GLU A 50 -1.91 -16.21 8.15
N LYS A 51 -2.79 -16.23 7.14
CA LYS A 51 -2.60 -15.46 5.91
C LYS A 51 -2.43 -13.97 6.20
N LEU A 52 -1.58 -13.29 5.41
CA LEU A 52 -1.38 -11.85 5.53
C LEU A 52 -2.67 -11.11 5.12
N LYS A 53 -3.21 -10.31 6.02
CA LYS A 53 -4.36 -9.46 5.70
C LYS A 53 -3.95 -8.34 4.75
N VAL A 54 -4.69 -8.20 3.65
CA VAL A 54 -4.47 -7.14 2.66
C VAL A 54 -5.79 -6.43 2.41
N TYR A 55 -5.79 -5.13 2.65
CA TYR A 55 -6.94 -4.25 2.45
C TYR A 55 -6.66 -3.33 1.27
N GLY A 56 -7.63 -3.13 0.39
CA GLY A 56 -7.44 -2.22 -0.73
C GLY A 56 -8.69 -2.05 -1.59
N PRO A 57 -8.62 -1.18 -2.60
CA PRO A 57 -9.72 -0.95 -3.52
C PRO A 57 -10.00 -2.18 -4.41
N LYS A 58 -11.07 -2.08 -5.20
CA LYS A 58 -11.40 -3.09 -6.22
C LYS A 58 -10.18 -3.41 -7.08
N GLY A 59 -9.90 -4.70 -7.28
CA GLY A 59 -8.74 -5.21 -8.01
C GLY A 59 -7.60 -5.70 -7.10
N VAL A 60 -7.61 -5.36 -5.79
CA VAL A 60 -6.62 -5.88 -4.84
C VAL A 60 -6.70 -7.41 -4.70
N ASP A 61 -7.87 -7.98 -4.91
CA ASP A 61 -8.10 -9.42 -4.98
C ASP A 61 -7.41 -10.06 -6.18
N LEU A 62 -7.39 -9.39 -7.33
CA LEU A 62 -6.65 -9.86 -8.51
C LEU A 62 -5.14 -9.78 -8.29
N LEU A 63 -4.65 -8.72 -7.63
CA LEU A 63 -3.24 -8.58 -7.27
C LEU A 63 -2.79 -9.75 -6.38
N THR A 64 -3.51 -10.00 -5.30
CA THR A 64 -3.16 -11.06 -4.34
C THR A 64 -3.26 -12.45 -4.96
N ALA A 65 -4.30 -12.72 -5.75
CA ALA A 65 -4.44 -13.98 -6.49
C ALA A 65 -3.31 -14.19 -7.51
N GLY A 66 -2.90 -13.13 -8.21
CA GLY A 66 -1.77 -13.17 -9.15
C GLY A 66 -0.46 -13.54 -8.46
N ILE A 67 -0.18 -12.96 -7.29
CA ILE A 67 1.01 -13.29 -6.48
C ILE A 67 0.93 -14.73 -5.98
N GLU A 68 -0.21 -15.17 -5.43
CA GLU A 68 -0.40 -16.56 -4.97
C GLU A 68 -0.16 -17.56 -6.11
N MET A 69 -0.64 -17.25 -7.30
CA MET A 69 -0.41 -18.09 -8.48
C MET A 69 1.08 -18.13 -8.85
N ALA A 70 1.75 -16.99 -8.90
CA ALA A 70 3.17 -16.89 -9.23
C ALA A 70 4.07 -17.63 -8.23
N TYR A 71 3.73 -17.60 -6.94
CA TYR A 71 4.52 -18.20 -5.87
C TYR A 71 4.03 -19.60 -5.43
N SER A 72 3.05 -20.16 -6.12
CA SER A 72 2.45 -21.47 -5.76
C SER A 72 3.47 -22.59 -5.58
N GLN A 73 4.51 -22.66 -6.42
CA GLN A 73 5.58 -23.65 -6.28
C GLN A 73 6.52 -23.32 -5.11
N ASP A 74 6.85 -22.05 -4.90
CA ASP A 74 7.70 -21.61 -3.79
C ASP A 74 7.06 -21.95 -2.44
N TYR A 75 5.75 -21.80 -2.31
CA TYR A 75 5.02 -22.20 -1.09
C TYR A 75 5.21 -23.67 -0.78
N ILE A 76 5.08 -24.55 -1.79
CA ILE A 76 5.29 -25.99 -1.64
C ILE A 76 6.75 -26.29 -1.26
N PHE A 77 7.71 -25.66 -1.93
CA PHE A 77 9.13 -25.89 -1.69
C PHE A 77 9.56 -25.45 -0.30
N ARG A 78 9.14 -24.26 0.13
CA ARG A 78 9.48 -23.75 1.47
C ARG A 78 8.83 -24.57 2.58
N ASN A 79 7.57 -24.95 2.42
CA ASN A 79 6.93 -25.85 3.40
C ASN A 79 7.66 -27.18 3.52
N LYS A 80 8.01 -27.82 2.40
CA LYS A 80 8.78 -29.08 2.40
C LYS A 80 10.18 -28.91 3.00
N HIS A 81 10.81 -27.76 2.80
CA HIS A 81 12.18 -27.50 3.25
C HIS A 81 12.23 -27.16 4.74
N HIS A 82 11.31 -26.35 5.23
CA HIS A 82 11.34 -25.77 6.57
C HIS A 82 10.29 -26.38 7.52
N GLY A 83 9.31 -27.09 6.98
CA GLY A 83 8.20 -27.69 7.73
C GLY A 83 7.14 -26.68 8.22
N GLU A 84 6.02 -27.21 8.72
CA GLU A 84 4.86 -26.42 9.18
C GLU A 84 5.20 -25.47 10.35
N SER A 85 6.21 -25.79 11.14
CA SER A 85 6.62 -24.93 12.26
C SER A 85 7.20 -23.58 11.82
N ILE A 86 7.78 -23.50 10.63
CA ILE A 86 8.38 -22.30 10.06
C ILE A 86 7.52 -21.79 8.89
N ALA A 87 7.34 -22.61 7.87
CA ALA A 87 6.62 -22.28 6.65
C ALA A 87 5.22 -22.92 6.65
N SER A 88 4.36 -22.44 7.56
CA SER A 88 2.99 -22.96 7.70
C SER A 88 2.22 -22.82 6.39
N SER A 89 1.63 -23.93 5.91
CA SER A 89 0.79 -23.95 4.72
C SER A 89 -0.47 -23.10 4.88
N ASP A 90 -1.02 -23.00 6.09
CA ASP A 90 -2.19 -22.17 6.39
C ASP A 90 -1.91 -20.67 6.30
N ALA A 91 -0.65 -20.27 6.42
CA ALA A 91 -0.22 -18.87 6.33
C ALA A 91 0.33 -18.47 4.96
N ALA A 92 0.48 -19.42 4.04
CA ALA A 92 0.89 -19.16 2.66
C ALA A 92 -0.23 -18.43 1.91
N GLY A 93 0.05 -17.20 1.46
CA GLY A 93 -0.90 -16.35 0.73
C GLY A 93 -1.55 -15.25 1.57
N PHE A 94 -2.71 -14.77 1.10
CA PHE A 94 -3.35 -13.55 1.59
C PHE A 94 -4.77 -13.78 2.06
N ASP A 95 -5.18 -13.04 3.09
CA ASP A 95 -6.57 -12.82 3.49
C ASP A 95 -6.99 -11.42 2.98
N THR A 96 -7.53 -11.38 1.77
CA THR A 96 -7.79 -10.15 1.05
C THR A 96 -9.16 -9.57 1.39
N LYS A 97 -9.20 -8.28 1.68
CA LYS A 97 -10.39 -7.49 2.00
C LYS A 97 -10.55 -6.37 1.00
N VAL A 98 -11.45 -6.53 0.04
CA VAL A 98 -11.78 -5.51 -0.95
C VAL A 98 -12.67 -4.45 -0.28
N ILE A 99 -12.26 -3.19 -0.38
CA ILE A 99 -13.02 -2.04 0.11
C ILE A 99 -13.86 -1.51 -1.05
N THR A 100 -15.19 -1.54 -0.90
CA THR A 100 -16.14 -1.16 -1.96
C THR A 100 -17.05 0.00 -1.55
N GLU A 101 -16.93 0.46 -0.32
CA GLU A 101 -17.79 1.51 0.24
C GLU A 101 -16.94 2.71 0.66
N ASN A 102 -17.39 3.91 0.33
CA ASN A 102 -16.77 5.14 0.84
C ASN A 102 -17.04 5.29 2.35
N ASN A 103 -16.11 5.93 3.07
CA ASN A 103 -16.17 6.12 4.51
C ASN A 103 -16.35 4.81 5.31
N LYS A 104 -15.71 3.73 4.84
CA LYS A 104 -15.77 2.41 5.44
C LYS A 104 -14.85 2.28 6.63
N VAL A 105 -15.40 1.91 7.78
CA VAL A 105 -14.57 1.43 8.91
C VAL A 105 -14.08 0.03 8.57
N VAL A 106 -12.78 -0.10 8.34
CA VAL A 106 -12.13 -1.36 7.92
C VAL A 106 -11.53 -2.12 9.09
N ILE A 107 -11.17 -1.41 10.16
CA ILE A 107 -10.76 -1.99 11.46
C ILE A 107 -11.39 -1.16 12.59
N ASP A 108 -11.92 -1.84 13.59
CA ASP A 108 -12.34 -1.27 14.86
C ASP A 108 -12.13 -2.32 15.96
N GLU A 109 -10.90 -2.40 16.47
CA GLU A 109 -10.55 -3.40 17.46
C GLU A 109 -9.42 -2.93 18.38
N ASN A 110 -9.46 -3.31 19.65
CA ASN A 110 -8.42 -3.01 20.65
C ASN A 110 -8.05 -1.51 20.73
N GLY A 111 -9.01 -0.62 20.46
CA GLY A 111 -8.83 0.84 20.46
C GLY A 111 -8.16 1.39 19.21
N LEU A 112 -7.84 0.54 18.23
CA LEU A 112 -7.43 0.94 16.89
C LEU A 112 -8.64 1.01 15.99
N LYS A 113 -8.87 2.17 15.37
CA LYS A 113 -9.87 2.35 14.34
C LYS A 113 -9.21 2.84 13.06
N ILE A 114 -9.50 2.16 11.95
CA ILE A 114 -9.06 2.57 10.62
C ILE A 114 -10.29 2.75 9.74
N THR A 115 -10.41 3.94 9.16
CA THR A 115 -11.49 4.28 8.23
C THR A 115 -10.87 4.60 6.88
N SER A 116 -11.38 3.98 5.82
CA SER A 116 -11.06 4.35 4.43
C SER A 116 -12.07 5.35 3.90
N PHE A 117 -11.63 6.26 3.06
CA PHE A 117 -12.48 7.17 2.29
C PHE A 117 -11.87 7.44 0.93
N GLU A 118 -12.70 7.84 -0.04
CA GLU A 118 -12.26 8.08 -1.40
C GLU A 118 -11.59 9.45 -1.55
N VAL A 119 -10.58 9.50 -2.40
CA VAL A 119 -9.88 10.70 -2.83
C VAL A 119 -9.78 10.75 -4.36
N LEU A 120 -9.37 11.88 -4.90
CA LEU A 120 -9.39 12.14 -6.34
C LEU A 120 -8.01 11.89 -6.96
N HIS A 121 -7.89 10.83 -7.75
CA HIS A 121 -6.66 10.47 -8.45
C HIS A 121 -6.95 9.97 -9.88
N TYR A 122 -7.68 10.77 -10.67
CA TYR A 122 -8.06 10.37 -12.03
C TYR A 122 -6.82 10.08 -12.90
N PRO A 123 -6.84 9.01 -13.74
CA PRO A 123 -7.95 8.09 -14.02
C PRO A 123 -8.05 6.87 -13.09
N VAL A 124 -7.36 6.87 -11.98
CA VAL A 124 -7.33 5.77 -11.01
C VAL A 124 -8.53 5.87 -10.07
N GLU A 125 -9.51 4.99 -10.28
CA GLU A 125 -10.75 4.97 -9.51
C GLU A 125 -11.13 3.53 -9.11
N PRO A 126 -11.40 3.30 -7.81
CA PRO A 126 -11.28 4.23 -6.71
C PRO A 126 -9.82 4.41 -6.23
N SER A 127 -9.48 5.60 -5.75
CA SER A 127 -8.30 5.85 -4.93
C SER A 127 -8.73 6.15 -3.50
N LEU A 128 -8.04 5.60 -2.51
CA LEU A 128 -8.42 5.64 -1.11
C LEU A 128 -7.40 6.40 -0.27
N ALA A 129 -7.89 7.08 0.75
CA ALA A 129 -7.10 7.53 1.87
C ALA A 129 -7.50 6.72 3.13
N PHE A 130 -6.62 6.71 4.13
CA PHE A 130 -6.88 6.03 5.40
C PHE A 130 -6.70 6.97 6.57
N LYS A 131 -7.74 7.07 7.40
CA LYS A 131 -7.68 7.70 8.72
C LYS A 131 -7.46 6.63 9.77
N ILE A 132 -6.43 6.79 10.58
CA ILE A 132 -6.02 5.85 11.62
C ILE A 132 -6.13 6.56 12.96
N GLU A 133 -6.94 6.01 13.86
CA GLU A 133 -7.18 6.55 15.20
C GLU A 133 -6.76 5.51 16.25
N TYR A 134 -5.91 5.92 17.20
CA TYR A 134 -5.44 5.06 18.28
C TYR A 134 -5.07 5.87 19.52
N LYS A 135 -5.61 5.47 20.67
CA LYS A 135 -5.31 6.10 21.98
C LYS A 135 -5.43 7.63 21.98
N GLY A 136 -6.47 8.17 21.36
CA GLY A 136 -6.74 9.59 21.29
C GLY A 136 -5.85 10.38 20.35
N ARG A 137 -5.07 9.70 19.51
CA ARG A 137 -4.29 10.28 18.41
C ARG A 137 -4.86 9.85 17.07
N SER A 138 -4.66 10.68 16.06
CA SER A 138 -5.14 10.42 14.72
C SER A 138 -4.14 10.85 13.64
N ILE A 139 -4.01 10.01 12.63
CA ILE A 139 -3.23 10.32 11.44
C ILE A 139 -4.05 10.03 10.20
N ILE A 140 -3.75 10.74 9.09
CA ILE A 140 -4.26 10.41 7.76
C ILE A 140 -3.09 10.16 6.83
N ILE A 141 -3.25 9.16 5.98
CA ILE A 141 -2.39 8.88 4.82
C ILE A 141 -3.27 9.07 3.59
N SER A 142 -2.97 10.11 2.79
CA SER A 142 -3.82 10.49 1.65
C SER A 142 -3.75 9.51 0.48
N GLY A 143 -2.60 8.83 0.32
CA GLY A 143 -2.27 8.26 -0.99
C GLY A 143 -2.08 9.38 -2.02
N ASP A 144 -2.08 9.02 -3.30
CA ASP A 144 -1.96 9.98 -4.39
C ASP A 144 -3.33 10.61 -4.64
N THR A 145 -3.36 11.93 -4.64
CA THR A 145 -4.61 12.69 -4.81
C THR A 145 -4.34 14.13 -5.19
N ILE A 146 -5.16 14.67 -6.06
CA ILE A 146 -5.31 16.13 -6.22
C ILE A 146 -6.11 16.69 -5.04
N PHE A 147 -6.41 17.98 -5.06
CA PHE A 147 -7.27 18.58 -4.03
C PHE A 147 -8.61 17.82 -3.92
N SER A 148 -8.96 17.42 -2.70
CA SER A 148 -10.17 16.67 -2.38
C SER A 148 -10.86 17.30 -1.17
N ASP A 149 -12.13 17.67 -1.33
CA ASP A 149 -12.96 18.21 -0.24
C ASP A 149 -13.14 17.16 0.88
N ASP A 150 -13.29 15.88 0.53
CA ASP A 150 -13.40 14.81 1.51
C ASP A 150 -12.13 14.70 2.34
N LEU A 151 -10.95 14.74 1.71
CA LEU A 151 -9.67 14.74 2.42
C LEU A 151 -9.55 15.96 3.35
N LEU A 152 -9.94 17.15 2.88
CA LEU A 152 -9.95 18.36 3.70
C LEU A 152 -10.82 18.18 4.94
N GLN A 153 -12.05 17.71 4.76
CA GLN A 153 -13.00 17.51 5.86
C GLN A 153 -12.50 16.45 6.87
N GLN A 154 -12.00 15.31 6.38
CA GLN A 154 -11.48 14.24 7.24
C GLN A 154 -10.20 14.64 7.97
N SER A 155 -9.44 15.59 7.43
CA SER A 155 -8.18 16.08 8.02
C SER A 155 -8.39 17.13 9.10
N MET A 156 -9.60 17.62 9.28
CA MET A 156 -9.88 18.59 10.34
C MET A 156 -9.59 17.98 11.72
N ASN A 157 -8.70 18.63 12.46
CA ASN A 157 -8.27 18.24 13.82
C ASN A 157 -7.55 16.89 13.93
N VAL A 158 -6.98 16.34 12.85
CA VAL A 158 -6.05 15.20 12.97
C VAL A 158 -4.69 15.67 13.49
N ASP A 159 -3.97 14.78 14.20
CA ASP A 159 -2.66 15.12 14.72
C ASP A 159 -1.61 15.23 13.60
N VAL A 160 -1.68 14.36 12.59
CA VAL A 160 -0.74 14.34 11.45
C VAL A 160 -1.46 13.97 10.16
N LEU A 161 -1.16 14.71 9.10
CA LEU A 161 -1.53 14.38 7.72
C LEU A 161 -0.26 14.06 6.93
N PHE A 162 -0.19 12.85 6.37
CA PHE A 162 0.77 12.48 5.33
C PHE A 162 0.10 12.71 3.99
N HIS A 163 0.59 13.69 3.25
CA HIS A 163 0.07 14.07 1.94
C HIS A 163 1.20 14.11 0.93
N GLU A 164 0.94 13.66 -0.29
CA GLU A 164 1.89 13.85 -1.37
C GLU A 164 2.13 15.34 -1.64
N VAL A 165 3.28 15.65 -2.21
CA VAL A 165 3.62 17.01 -2.61
C VAL A 165 4.45 17.00 -3.88
N MET A 166 4.08 17.88 -4.80
CA MET A 166 4.82 18.05 -6.04
C MET A 166 5.43 19.46 -6.12
N ASN A 167 6.72 19.52 -6.42
CA ASN A 167 7.39 20.78 -6.69
C ASN A 167 7.23 21.17 -8.16
N ILE A 168 6.27 22.02 -8.46
CA ILE A 168 5.95 22.46 -9.82
C ILE A 168 7.17 23.08 -10.53
N GLY A 169 7.98 23.89 -9.84
CA GLY A 169 9.17 24.52 -10.43
C GLY A 169 10.24 23.50 -10.85
N LEU A 170 10.43 22.45 -10.05
CA LEU A 170 11.33 21.33 -10.39
C LEU A 170 10.78 20.56 -11.60
N LEU A 171 9.49 20.25 -11.60
CA LEU A 171 8.82 19.54 -12.69
C LEU A 171 8.94 20.29 -14.02
N GLU A 172 8.69 21.59 -14.03
CA GLU A 172 8.87 22.45 -15.22
C GLU A 172 10.33 22.44 -15.72
N SER A 173 11.29 22.45 -14.80
CA SER A 173 12.72 22.39 -15.15
C SER A 173 13.08 21.04 -15.77
N MET A 174 12.55 19.93 -15.24
CA MET A 174 12.72 18.58 -15.80
C MET A 174 12.10 18.49 -17.21
N ARG A 175 10.89 19.01 -17.39
CA ARG A 175 10.23 19.06 -18.71
C ARG A 175 11.03 19.86 -19.74
N LYS A 176 11.55 21.03 -19.35
CA LYS A 176 12.44 21.81 -20.22
C LYS A 176 13.69 21.03 -20.63
N GLY A 177 14.29 20.31 -19.65
CA GLY A 177 15.44 19.44 -19.92
C GLY A 177 15.11 18.31 -20.89
N ALA A 178 13.99 17.63 -20.69
CA ALA A 178 13.51 16.56 -21.57
C ALA A 178 13.32 17.05 -23.02
N LYS A 179 12.66 18.20 -23.21
CA LYS A 179 12.49 18.84 -24.52
C LYS A 179 13.80 19.20 -25.16
N ALA A 180 14.75 19.73 -24.41
CA ALA A 180 16.06 20.13 -24.93
C ALA A 180 16.86 18.97 -25.51
N VAL A 181 16.64 17.73 -25.03
CA VAL A 181 17.27 16.51 -25.55
C VAL A 181 16.37 15.68 -26.46
N GLY A 182 15.20 16.22 -26.84
CA GLY A 182 14.25 15.55 -27.73
C GLY A 182 13.55 14.34 -27.12
N ASN A 183 13.40 14.29 -25.78
CA ASN A 183 12.71 13.22 -25.09
C ASN A 183 11.24 13.58 -24.83
N ASP A 184 10.42 13.48 -25.87
CA ASP A 184 9.01 13.81 -25.81
C ASP A 184 8.21 12.90 -24.85
N VAL A 185 8.65 11.64 -24.67
CA VAL A 185 7.98 10.68 -23.78
C VAL A 185 8.05 11.18 -22.31
N ILE A 186 9.24 11.58 -21.88
CA ILE A 186 9.41 12.12 -20.51
C ILE A 186 8.63 13.45 -20.35
N ASP A 187 8.61 14.31 -21.37
CA ASP A 187 7.82 15.57 -21.29
C ASP A 187 6.32 15.28 -21.11
N ILE A 188 5.78 14.29 -21.83
CA ILE A 188 4.37 13.88 -21.71
C ILE A 188 4.10 13.32 -20.31
N VAL A 189 4.90 12.35 -19.86
CA VAL A 189 4.73 11.74 -18.53
C VAL A 189 4.77 12.78 -17.42
N LEU A 190 5.71 13.73 -17.48
CA LEU A 190 5.80 14.81 -16.49
C LEU A 190 4.67 15.85 -16.61
N PHE A 191 3.98 15.91 -17.74
CA PHE A 191 2.79 16.74 -17.90
C PHE A 191 1.56 16.09 -17.23
N ASP A 192 1.41 14.78 -17.38
CA ASP A 192 0.25 14.04 -16.89
C ASP A 192 0.18 13.93 -15.35
N VAL A 193 1.28 14.24 -14.65
CA VAL A 193 1.33 14.23 -13.17
C VAL A 193 1.05 15.62 -12.56
N GLN A 194 0.69 16.64 -13.34
CA GLN A 194 0.25 17.97 -12.89
C GLN A 194 -1.25 17.99 -12.64
#